data_836dfb459a17b81444d2b61974293358
#
_entry.id   836dfb459a17b81444d2b61974293358
#
_cell.length_a   1.000
_cell.length_b   1.000
_cell.length_c   1.000
_cell.angle_alpha   90.00
_cell.angle_beta   90.00
_cell.angle_gamma   90.00
#
_symmetry.space_group_name_H-M   'P 1'
#
loop_
_entity.id
_entity.type
_entity.pdbx_description
1 polymer ?
#
loop_
_entity_poly.entity_id
_entity_poly.type
_entity_poly.pdbx_seq_one_letter_code
_entity_poly.pdbx_strand_id
1 'polypeptide(L)'
;AYQIWGRGIPEEKVETLFSWCEFPEPDLTLWMDVPLEMAFARIESSRSSLDRIESGTKSFLERVCRGYEELALRYPKRIVRIDGTQSLENVANQIWNSLEVFLNQ
;
A
#
# COMPACT_ATOMS: atom_id res chain seq x y z
N ALA A 1 3.73 -5.97 -2.73
CA ALA A 1 2.99 -6.53 -1.59
C ALA A 1 2.09 -7.69 -2.01
N TYR A 2 1.28 -7.51 -3.04
CA TYR A 2 0.33 -8.54 -3.49
C TYR A 2 1.00 -9.78 -4.03
N GLN A 3 1.99 -9.63 -4.88
CA GLN A 3 2.59 -10.78 -5.56
C GLN A 3 3.56 -11.54 -4.66
N ILE A 4 4.38 -10.86 -3.90
CA ILE A 4 5.39 -11.50 -3.05
C ILE A 4 4.75 -12.00 -1.76
N TRP A 5 4.21 -11.10 -0.94
CA TRP A 5 3.63 -11.48 0.36
C TRP A 5 2.26 -12.13 0.25
N GLY A 6 1.40 -11.61 -0.64
CA GLY A 6 0.06 -12.14 -0.83
C GLY A 6 0.07 -13.49 -1.50
N ARG A 7 0.65 -13.61 -2.67
CA ARG A 7 0.64 -14.82 -3.49
C ARG A 7 1.85 -15.72 -3.32
N GLY A 8 2.85 -15.28 -2.55
CA GLY A 8 4.02 -16.09 -2.25
C GLY A 8 5.01 -16.24 -3.40
N ILE A 9 5.01 -15.35 -4.37
CA ILE A 9 5.99 -15.38 -5.44
C ILE A 9 7.35 -14.97 -4.87
N PRO A 10 8.44 -15.73 -5.13
CA PRO A 10 9.76 -15.36 -4.62
C PRO A 10 10.18 -13.97 -5.03
N GLU A 11 10.70 -13.21 -4.07
CA GLU A 11 11.09 -11.81 -4.28
C GLU A 11 12.10 -11.65 -5.41
N GLU A 12 13.10 -12.54 -5.49
CA GLU A 12 14.12 -12.48 -6.52
C GLU A 12 13.56 -12.63 -7.94
N LYS A 13 12.47 -13.36 -8.11
CA LYS A 13 11.81 -13.51 -9.42
C LYS A 13 11.14 -12.21 -9.85
N VAL A 14 10.48 -11.53 -8.90
CA VAL A 14 9.82 -10.25 -9.17
C VAL A 14 10.87 -9.18 -9.48
N GLU A 15 11.94 -9.12 -8.70
CA GLU A 15 13.03 -8.18 -8.91
C GLU A 15 13.72 -8.39 -10.27
N THR A 16 13.94 -9.65 -10.65
CA THR A 16 14.51 -9.98 -11.96
C THR A 16 13.60 -9.50 -13.09
N LEU A 17 12.29 -9.73 -12.98
CA LEU A 17 11.33 -9.27 -13.97
C LEU A 17 11.34 -7.74 -14.08
N PHE A 18 11.34 -7.04 -12.97
CA PHE A 18 11.37 -5.58 -12.95
C PHE A 18 12.66 -5.03 -13.56
N SER A 19 13.79 -5.68 -13.30
CA SER A 19 15.07 -5.32 -13.90
C SER A 19 15.03 -5.48 -15.43
N TRP A 20 14.43 -6.56 -15.91
CA TRP A 20 14.29 -6.81 -17.35
C TRP A 20 13.38 -5.80 -18.03
N CYS A 21 12.29 -5.43 -17.38
CA CYS A 21 11.34 -4.47 -17.92
C CYS A 21 11.82 -3.02 -17.85
N GLU A 22 12.88 -2.76 -17.11
CA GLU A 22 13.43 -1.40 -16.90
C GLU A 22 12.36 -0.41 -16.43
N PHE A 23 11.46 -0.86 -15.54
CA PHE A 23 10.45 0.02 -14.98
C PHE A 23 11.10 1.15 -14.19
N PRO A 24 10.62 2.38 -14.33
CA PRO A 24 11.12 3.47 -13.50
C PRO A 24 10.78 3.22 -12.04
N GLU A 25 11.74 3.52 -11.16
CA GLU A 25 11.52 3.42 -9.72
C GLU A 25 10.79 4.67 -9.23
N PRO A 26 9.72 4.54 -8.43
CA PRO A 26 9.04 5.72 -7.88
C PRO A 26 9.96 6.50 -6.95
N ASP A 27 9.90 7.82 -7.00
CA ASP A 27 10.64 8.68 -6.08
C ASP A 27 9.95 8.80 -4.73
N LEU A 28 8.64 8.77 -4.74
CA LEU A 28 7.81 8.85 -3.53
C LEU A 28 6.60 7.93 -3.69
N THR A 29 6.34 7.15 -2.66
CA THR A 29 5.13 6.31 -2.56
C THR A 29 4.39 6.69 -1.29
N LEU A 30 3.12 7.00 -1.43
CA LEU A 30 2.24 7.26 -0.29
C LEU A 30 1.42 6.00 0.00
N TRP A 31 1.63 5.44 1.18
CA TRP A 31 0.93 4.22 1.61
C TRP A 31 -0.25 4.60 2.49
N MET A 32 -1.46 4.42 1.96
CA MET A 32 -2.70 4.68 2.69
C MET A 32 -2.98 3.50 3.61
N ASP A 33 -2.62 3.64 4.89
CA ASP A 33 -2.72 2.56 5.86
C ASP A 33 -4.04 2.64 6.64
N VAL A 34 -4.84 1.57 6.52
CA VAL A 34 -6.12 1.43 7.20
C VAL A 34 -6.21 0.01 7.75
N PRO A 35 -6.63 -0.19 9.02
CA PRO A 35 -6.86 -1.53 9.54
C PRO A 35 -7.86 -2.30 8.67
N LEU A 36 -7.65 -3.61 8.51
CA LEU A 36 -8.50 -4.43 7.64
C LEU A 36 -9.97 -4.38 8.02
N GLU A 37 -10.29 -4.41 9.31
CA GLU A 37 -11.68 -4.32 9.79
C GLU A 37 -12.37 -3.04 9.30
N MET A 38 -11.65 -1.93 9.38
CA MET A 38 -12.17 -0.64 8.91
C MET A 38 -12.30 -0.60 7.39
N ALA A 39 -11.33 -1.18 6.67
CA ALA A 39 -11.37 -1.27 5.21
C ALA A 39 -12.57 -2.08 4.74
N PHE A 40 -12.81 -3.25 5.35
CA PHE A 40 -13.97 -4.08 5.04
C PHE A 40 -15.28 -3.35 5.35
N ALA A 41 -15.37 -2.68 6.49
CA ALA A 41 -16.56 -1.91 6.86
C ALA A 41 -16.85 -0.80 5.84
N ARG A 42 -15.83 -0.12 5.36
CA ARG A 42 -15.97 0.93 4.34
C ARG A 42 -16.45 0.38 3.02
N ILE A 43 -15.91 -0.78 2.61
CA ILE A 43 -16.33 -1.44 1.36
C ILE A 43 -17.78 -1.89 1.46
N GLU A 44 -18.17 -2.52 2.55
CA GLU A 44 -19.55 -2.98 2.78
C GLU A 44 -20.56 -1.82 2.76
N SER A 45 -20.20 -0.66 3.30
CA SER A 45 -21.08 0.50 3.32
C SER A 45 -21.21 1.20 1.96
N SER A 46 -20.22 1.04 1.08
CA SER A 46 -20.18 1.72 -0.21
C SER A 46 -20.57 0.84 -1.40
N ARG A 47 -20.58 -0.48 -1.23
CA ARG A 47 -20.84 -1.45 -2.30
C ARG A 47 -21.76 -2.56 -1.84
N SER A 48 -22.56 -3.08 -2.77
CA SER A 48 -23.41 -4.25 -2.51
C SER A 48 -22.64 -5.56 -2.52
N SER A 49 -21.48 -5.60 -3.17
CA SER A 49 -20.61 -6.78 -3.23
C SER A 49 -19.14 -6.34 -3.34
N LEU A 50 -18.25 -7.17 -2.83
CA LEU A 50 -16.81 -6.95 -2.98
C LEU A 50 -16.39 -7.35 -4.40
N ASP A 51 -15.46 -6.60 -4.97
CA ASP A 51 -14.87 -6.99 -6.22
C ASP A 51 -13.91 -8.19 -6.00
N ARG A 52 -13.50 -8.85 -7.07
CA ARG A 52 -12.73 -10.10 -7.00
C ARG A 52 -11.39 -9.95 -6.28
N ILE A 53 -10.72 -8.82 -6.42
CA ILE A 53 -9.45 -8.55 -5.75
C ILE A 53 -9.69 -8.23 -4.28
N GLU A 54 -10.68 -7.39 -4.00
CA GLU A 54 -11.05 -6.96 -2.65
C GLU A 54 -11.68 -8.08 -1.84
N SER A 55 -12.29 -9.07 -2.50
CA SER A 55 -12.92 -10.22 -1.84
C SER A 55 -11.96 -11.37 -1.54
N GLY A 56 -10.65 -11.17 -1.66
CA GLY A 56 -9.65 -12.15 -1.25
C GLY A 56 -9.85 -12.56 0.21
N THR A 57 -9.32 -13.73 0.59
CA THR A 57 -9.48 -14.21 1.97
C THR A 57 -8.84 -13.24 2.95
N LYS A 58 -9.34 -13.21 4.17
CA LYS A 58 -8.78 -12.38 5.23
C LYS A 58 -7.28 -12.65 5.42
N SER A 59 -6.87 -13.92 5.40
CA SER A 59 -5.46 -14.28 5.57
C SER A 59 -4.58 -13.77 4.41
N PHE A 60 -5.11 -13.79 3.19
CA PHE A 60 -4.41 -13.20 2.03
C PHE A 60 -4.19 -11.70 2.22
N LEU A 61 -5.24 -10.97 2.59
CA LEU A 61 -5.14 -9.52 2.80
C LEU A 61 -4.26 -9.17 4.00
N GLU A 62 -4.25 -9.99 5.04
CA GLU A 62 -3.32 -9.82 6.16
C GLU A 62 -1.87 -9.94 5.71
N ARG A 63 -1.56 -10.90 4.82
CA ARG A 63 -0.22 -11.04 4.25
C ARG A 63 0.15 -9.84 3.39
N VAL A 64 -0.77 -9.33 2.61
CA VAL A 64 -0.56 -8.11 1.81
C VAL A 64 -0.24 -6.92 2.70
N CYS A 65 -0.98 -6.74 3.78
CA CYS A 65 -0.73 -5.66 4.75
C CYS A 65 0.66 -5.76 5.36
N ARG A 66 1.09 -6.97 5.73
CA ARG A 66 2.46 -7.19 6.22
C ARG A 66 3.51 -6.85 5.16
N GLY A 67 3.20 -7.14 3.90
CA GLY A 67 4.06 -6.76 2.78
C GLY A 67 4.27 -5.24 2.69
N TYR A 68 3.22 -4.47 2.85
CA TYR A 68 3.32 -3.01 2.86
C TYR A 68 4.16 -2.51 4.03
N GLU A 69 3.94 -3.07 5.23
CA GLU A 69 4.73 -2.73 6.41
C GLU A 69 6.21 -3.01 6.20
N GLU A 70 6.53 -4.19 5.66
CA GLU A 70 7.90 -4.60 5.38
C GLU A 70 8.56 -3.69 4.33
N LEU A 71 7.85 -3.36 3.26
CA LEU A 71 8.35 -2.45 2.23
C LEU A 71 8.62 -1.06 2.80
N ALA A 72 7.74 -0.55 3.65
CA ALA A 72 7.94 0.75 4.28
C ALA A 72 9.17 0.76 5.19
N LEU A 73 9.46 -0.34 5.88
CA LEU A 73 10.65 -0.48 6.70
C LEU A 73 11.93 -0.53 5.85
N ARG A 74 11.88 -1.17 4.69
CA ARG A 74 13.03 -1.28 3.78
C ARG A 74 13.32 0.03 3.04
N TYR A 75 12.29 0.79 2.71
CA TYR A 75 12.42 2.01 1.91
C TYR A 75 11.80 3.21 2.63
N PRO A 76 12.30 3.55 3.84
CA PRO A 76 11.67 4.59 4.66
C PRO A 76 11.75 6.00 4.06
N LYS A 77 12.70 6.23 3.16
CA LYS A 77 12.82 7.53 2.47
C LYS A 77 11.87 7.67 1.30
N ARG A 78 11.46 6.55 0.72
CA ARG A 78 10.58 6.54 -0.46
C ARG A 78 9.12 6.30 -0.10
N ILE A 79 8.86 5.42 0.85
CA ILE A 79 7.50 5.04 1.23
C ILE A 79 7.11 5.78 2.51
N VAL A 80 6.10 6.63 2.41
CA VAL A 80 5.58 7.39 3.53
C VAL A 80 4.20 6.86 3.90
N ARG A 81 4.04 6.47 5.17
CA ARG A 81 2.75 5.99 5.68
C ARG A 81 1.81 7.17 5.90
N ILE A 82 0.60 7.04 5.36
CA ILE A 82 -0.50 7.97 5.60
C ILE A 82 -1.55 7.27 6.46
N ASP A 83 -1.93 7.88 7.57
CA ASP A 83 -2.95 7.31 8.45
C ASP A 83 -4.34 7.51 7.82
N GLY A 84 -4.82 6.48 7.14
CA GLY A 84 -6.11 6.50 6.45
C GLY A 84 -7.32 6.42 7.37
N THR A 85 -7.11 6.30 8.69
CA THR A 85 -8.21 6.27 9.67
C THR A 85 -8.73 7.67 9.98
N GLN A 86 -7.98 8.70 9.61
CA GLN A 86 -8.33 10.10 9.88
C GLN A 86 -9.42 10.60 8.94
N SER A 87 -9.93 11.78 9.20
CA SER A 87 -10.88 12.45 8.31
C SER A 87 -10.27 12.68 6.92
N LEU A 88 -11.12 12.87 5.93
CA LEU A 88 -10.68 13.16 4.57
C LEU A 88 -9.76 14.40 4.54
N GLU A 89 -10.10 15.43 5.30
CA GLU A 89 -9.28 16.64 5.40
C GLU A 89 -7.91 16.35 6.01
N ASN A 90 -7.86 15.57 7.10
CA ASN A 90 -6.59 15.21 7.74
C ASN A 90 -5.72 14.33 6.85
N VAL A 91 -6.33 13.40 6.12
CA VAL A 91 -5.60 12.57 5.14
C VAL A 91 -5.00 13.48 4.06
N ALA A 92 -5.78 14.41 3.53
CA ALA A 92 -5.29 15.35 2.52
C ALA A 92 -4.11 16.18 3.06
N ASN A 93 -4.18 16.63 4.31
CA ASN A 93 -3.11 17.37 4.96
C ASN A 93 -1.83 16.54 5.12
N GLN A 94 -1.96 15.28 5.51
CA GLN A 94 -0.81 14.36 5.61
C GLN A 94 -0.13 14.20 4.24
N ILE A 95 -0.92 14.00 3.20
CA ILE A 95 -0.42 13.85 1.83
C ILE A 95 0.31 15.13 1.41
N TRP A 96 -0.32 16.28 1.61
CA TRP A 96 0.27 17.57 1.24
C TRP A 96 1.59 17.82 1.97
N ASN A 97 1.63 17.58 3.27
CA ASN A 97 2.85 17.75 4.06
C ASN A 97 3.97 16.84 3.58
N SER A 98 3.65 15.59 3.23
CA SER A 98 4.64 14.65 2.70
C SER A 98 5.19 15.11 1.36
N LEU A 99 4.34 15.65 0.50
CA LEU A 99 4.76 16.19 -0.80
C LEU A 99 5.65 17.43 -0.63
N GLU A 100 5.30 18.33 0.28
CA GLU A 100 6.12 19.53 0.55
C GLU A 100 7.52 19.15 1.02
N VAL A 101 7.61 18.21 1.96
CA VAL A 101 8.91 17.73 2.45
C VAL A 101 9.72 17.12 1.31
N PHE A 102 9.10 16.31 0.48
CA PHE A 102 9.76 15.67 -0.65
C PHE A 102 10.25 16.71 -1.68
N LEU A 103 9.40 17.66 -2.04
CA LEU A 103 9.73 18.66 -3.06
C LEU A 103 10.80 19.68 -2.60
N ASN A 104 10.97 19.84 -1.29
CA ASN A 104 11.95 20.75 -0.73
C ASN A 104 13.29 20.11 -0.36
N GLN A 105 13.48 18.86 -0.76
CA GLN A 105 14.75 18.15 -0.54
C GLN A 105 15.81 18.56 -1.57
#